data_cdc4689ebc90e5f7d991881f7df92c60
#
_entry.id   cdc4689ebc90e5f7d991881f7df92c60
#
_cell.length_a   1.000
_cell.length_b   1.000
_cell.length_c   1.000
_cell.angle_alpha   90.00
_cell.angle_beta   90.00
_cell.angle_gamma   90.00
#
_symmetry.space_group_name_H-M   'P 1'
#
loop_
_entity.id
_entity.type
_entity.pdbx_description
1 polymer ?
#
loop_
_entity_poly.entity_id
_entity_poly.type
_entity_poly.pdbx_seq_one_letter_code
_entity_poly.pdbx_strand_id
1 'polypeptide(L)'
;MKKLLIILFTLSFSLLASAQMDSVRHEARYWAERGYFNKSLEALRQLPYDSLTVSDLRLRYDNFANLGNIDSLFYWGDQILKRDPYNIPLILDYTPRLNRGKVSDLGKRVTYPEKVIDICQKYRERDTTHILVNRQLAEAYFNMGNYDLAMPALKKLEAVGDTCFGTLYTLGLTYQRMGDYNSAYDYLSRATVLRNDEHGWCLFNLGIVCNKIGFGAEALSYLEMAKERLMPDRRTLFRMHKELAEAFRMKGENDFRLEELQECMRLADEKDVNELTYEMGQCYFILKQRDKAEELFRKFLDTSENKEYNDKIKSMRESAQQQLRMMMW
;
A
#
# COMPACT_ATOMS: atom_id res chain seq x y z
N MET A 1 -66.66 -20.14 3.82
CA MET A 1 -65.83 -21.03 4.65
C MET A 1 -64.51 -21.47 3.95
N LYS A 2 -64.55 -22.05 2.72
CA LYS A 2 -63.32 -22.52 2.00
C LYS A 2 -62.26 -21.43 1.85
N LYS A 3 -62.59 -20.18 1.45
CA LYS A 3 -61.63 -19.08 1.29
C LYS A 3 -60.98 -18.67 2.63
N LEU A 4 -61.72 -18.70 3.73
CA LEU A 4 -61.24 -18.38 5.06
C LEU A 4 -60.25 -19.46 5.57
N LEU A 5 -60.51 -20.73 5.29
CA LEU A 5 -59.63 -21.85 5.64
C LEU A 5 -58.32 -21.82 4.84
N ILE A 6 -58.35 -21.44 3.57
CA ILE A 6 -57.14 -21.28 2.74
C ILE A 6 -56.31 -20.12 3.27
N ILE A 7 -56.91 -18.99 3.62
CA ILE A 7 -56.19 -17.83 4.21
C ILE A 7 -55.54 -18.20 5.57
N LEU A 8 -56.27 -18.90 6.44
CA LEU A 8 -55.73 -19.37 7.70
C LEU A 8 -54.59 -20.38 7.52
N PHE A 9 -54.70 -21.29 6.55
CA PHE A 9 -53.64 -22.28 6.24
C PHE A 9 -52.40 -21.62 5.66
N THR A 10 -52.54 -20.65 4.74
CA THR A 10 -51.42 -19.89 4.22
C THR A 10 -50.75 -19.01 5.26
N LEU A 11 -51.53 -18.38 6.18
CA LEU A 11 -50.99 -17.62 7.30
C LEU A 11 -50.23 -18.51 8.30
N SER A 12 -50.77 -19.69 8.64
CA SER A 12 -50.10 -20.62 9.57
C SER A 12 -48.79 -21.19 8.96
N PHE A 13 -48.80 -21.47 7.67
CA PHE A 13 -47.61 -21.96 6.97
C PHE A 13 -46.50 -20.87 6.85
N SER A 14 -46.90 -19.62 6.59
CA SER A 14 -45.97 -18.49 6.57
C SER A 14 -45.36 -18.18 7.94
N LEU A 15 -46.16 -18.29 9.02
CA LEU A 15 -45.67 -18.14 10.39
C LEU A 15 -44.71 -19.24 10.81
N LEU A 16 -44.97 -20.48 10.44
CA LEU A 16 -44.04 -21.61 10.68
C LEU A 16 -42.74 -21.46 9.92
N ALA A 17 -42.78 -21.05 8.64
CA ALA A 17 -41.59 -20.79 7.84
C ALA A 17 -40.76 -19.62 8.42
N SER A 18 -41.42 -18.55 8.90
CA SER A 18 -40.73 -17.43 9.55
C SER A 18 -40.04 -17.87 10.86
N ALA A 19 -40.74 -18.62 11.71
CA ALA A 19 -40.18 -19.12 12.97
C ALA A 19 -38.95 -20.05 12.72
N GLN A 20 -39.01 -20.88 11.67
CA GLN A 20 -37.90 -21.72 11.29
C GLN A 20 -36.68 -20.89 10.81
N MET A 21 -36.91 -19.86 10.00
CA MET A 21 -35.84 -18.94 9.58
C MET A 21 -35.20 -18.20 10.74
N ASP A 22 -35.99 -17.77 11.72
CA ASP A 22 -35.48 -17.08 12.92
C ASP A 22 -34.68 -18.03 13.81
N SER A 23 -35.06 -19.30 13.92
CA SER A 23 -34.25 -20.35 14.58
C SER A 23 -32.88 -20.53 13.92
N VAL A 24 -32.86 -20.59 12.61
CA VAL A 24 -31.59 -20.70 11.81
C VAL A 24 -30.74 -19.45 12.03
N ARG A 25 -31.30 -18.24 12.04
CA ARG A 25 -30.58 -17.00 12.34
C ARG A 25 -29.97 -16.99 13.73
N HIS A 26 -30.72 -17.47 14.71
CA HIS A 26 -30.26 -17.59 16.09
C HIS A 26 -29.08 -18.58 16.17
N GLU A 27 -29.20 -19.75 15.56
CA GLU A 27 -28.14 -20.74 15.49
C GLU A 27 -26.88 -20.18 14.85
N ALA A 28 -27.00 -19.49 13.72
CA ALA A 28 -25.89 -18.86 13.04
C ALA A 28 -25.14 -17.84 13.92
N ARG A 29 -25.87 -16.98 14.63
CA ARG A 29 -25.29 -16.02 15.59
C ARG A 29 -24.61 -16.74 16.75
N TYR A 30 -25.24 -17.75 17.31
CA TYR A 30 -24.68 -18.58 18.39
C TYR A 30 -23.32 -19.15 18.04
N TRP A 31 -23.16 -19.69 16.83
CA TRP A 31 -21.87 -20.22 16.35
C TRP A 31 -20.84 -19.13 16.10
N ALA A 32 -21.24 -18.00 15.50
CA ALA A 32 -20.34 -16.88 15.22
C ALA A 32 -19.76 -16.27 16.52
N GLU A 33 -20.59 -16.01 17.52
CA GLU A 33 -20.19 -15.48 18.84
C GLU A 33 -19.16 -16.38 19.56
N ARG A 34 -19.14 -17.66 19.25
CA ARG A 34 -18.19 -18.65 19.80
C ARG A 34 -16.97 -18.92 18.92
N GLY A 35 -16.84 -18.17 17.82
CA GLY A 35 -15.71 -18.30 16.88
C GLY A 35 -15.84 -19.48 15.90
N TYR A 36 -16.97 -20.19 15.86
CA TYR A 36 -17.22 -21.28 14.92
C TYR A 36 -17.78 -20.76 13.59
N PHE A 37 -17.03 -19.91 12.90
CA PHE A 37 -17.49 -19.18 11.72
C PHE A 37 -17.96 -20.08 10.57
N ASN A 38 -17.35 -21.24 10.35
CA ASN A 38 -17.79 -22.20 9.34
C ASN A 38 -19.18 -22.77 9.66
N LYS A 39 -19.44 -23.13 10.94
CA LYS A 39 -20.78 -23.59 11.36
C LYS A 39 -21.84 -22.51 11.23
N SER A 40 -21.49 -21.26 11.54
CA SER A 40 -22.36 -20.11 11.31
C SER A 40 -22.71 -19.95 9.83
N LEU A 41 -21.73 -20.08 8.93
CA LEU A 41 -21.96 -20.04 7.49
C LEU A 41 -22.83 -21.20 6.98
N GLU A 42 -22.64 -22.40 7.53
CA GLU A 42 -23.48 -23.57 7.21
C GLU A 42 -24.95 -23.36 7.61
N ALA A 43 -25.18 -22.83 8.82
CA ALA A 43 -26.53 -22.46 9.25
C ALA A 43 -27.13 -21.41 8.29
N LEU A 44 -26.41 -20.33 7.97
CA LEU A 44 -26.88 -19.30 7.05
C LEU A 44 -27.19 -19.82 5.65
N ARG A 45 -26.52 -20.89 5.16
CA ARG A 45 -26.80 -21.50 3.86
C ARG A 45 -28.21 -22.09 3.78
N GLN A 46 -28.83 -22.45 4.89
CA GLN A 46 -30.19 -22.98 4.93
C GLN A 46 -31.24 -21.90 4.63
N LEU A 47 -30.87 -20.60 4.75
CA LEU A 47 -31.78 -19.50 4.42
C LEU A 47 -31.83 -19.29 2.90
N PRO A 48 -33.04 -19.22 2.31
CA PRO A 48 -33.20 -18.82 0.91
C PRO A 48 -32.57 -17.44 0.66
N TYR A 49 -31.92 -17.26 -0.48
CA TYR A 49 -31.21 -16.00 -0.80
C TYR A 49 -32.12 -14.77 -0.70
N ASP A 50 -33.36 -14.89 -1.20
CA ASP A 50 -34.34 -13.79 -1.20
C ASP A 50 -34.87 -13.44 0.21
N SER A 51 -34.73 -14.34 1.17
CA SER A 51 -35.10 -14.13 2.57
C SER A 51 -33.97 -13.53 3.42
N LEU A 52 -32.74 -13.43 2.88
CA LEU A 52 -31.63 -12.88 3.62
C LEU A 52 -31.83 -11.39 3.90
N THR A 53 -31.72 -11.03 5.16
CA THR A 53 -31.72 -9.63 5.60
C THR A 53 -30.34 -9.01 5.47
N VAL A 54 -30.24 -7.68 5.57
CA VAL A 54 -28.93 -6.98 5.63
C VAL A 54 -28.09 -7.51 6.81
N SER A 55 -28.73 -7.85 7.93
CA SER A 55 -28.06 -8.45 9.09
C SER A 55 -27.49 -9.84 8.79
N ASP A 56 -28.20 -10.66 8.04
CA ASP A 56 -27.71 -11.99 7.63
C ASP A 56 -26.52 -11.87 6.67
N LEU A 57 -26.59 -10.92 5.73
CA LEU A 57 -25.47 -10.60 4.83
C LEU A 57 -24.28 -10.07 5.60
N ARG A 58 -24.50 -9.21 6.61
CA ARG A 58 -23.44 -8.69 7.47
C ARG A 58 -22.77 -9.82 8.26
N LEU A 59 -23.53 -10.73 8.81
CA LEU A 59 -22.99 -11.89 9.53
C LEU A 59 -22.12 -12.78 8.60
N ARG A 60 -22.54 -12.99 7.34
CA ARG A 60 -21.70 -13.67 6.35
C ARG A 60 -20.40 -12.93 6.08
N TYR A 61 -20.47 -11.61 5.86
CA TYR A 61 -19.32 -10.75 5.66
C TYR A 61 -18.34 -10.85 6.83
N ASP A 62 -18.83 -10.72 8.07
CA ASP A 62 -18.01 -10.77 9.28
C ASP A 62 -17.37 -12.17 9.49
N ASN A 63 -18.11 -13.24 9.21
CA ASN A 63 -17.58 -14.60 9.26
C ASN A 63 -16.41 -14.80 8.25
N PHE A 64 -16.56 -14.32 7.02
CA PHE A 64 -15.47 -14.40 6.02
C PHE A 64 -14.30 -13.49 6.36
N ALA A 65 -14.54 -12.35 7.02
CA ALA A 65 -13.47 -11.50 7.54
C ALA A 65 -12.63 -12.26 8.59
N ASN A 66 -13.28 -12.95 9.53
CA ASN A 66 -12.62 -13.74 10.58
C ASN A 66 -11.89 -14.98 10.01
N LEU A 67 -12.40 -15.56 8.93
CA LEU A 67 -11.77 -16.69 8.24
C LEU A 67 -10.63 -16.24 7.29
N GLY A 68 -10.41 -14.94 7.11
CA GLY A 68 -9.41 -14.41 6.18
C GLY A 68 -9.73 -14.61 4.69
N ASN A 69 -10.98 -15.00 4.37
CA ASN A 69 -11.40 -15.22 2.98
C ASN A 69 -11.81 -13.90 2.32
N ILE A 70 -10.83 -13.21 1.74
CA ILE A 70 -11.00 -11.85 1.21
C ILE A 70 -11.94 -11.80 -0.01
N ASP A 71 -11.93 -12.81 -0.87
CA ASP A 71 -12.79 -12.82 -2.07
C ASP A 71 -14.27 -12.93 -1.69
N SER A 72 -14.59 -13.85 -0.78
CA SER A 72 -15.94 -13.97 -0.25
C SER A 72 -16.37 -12.74 0.56
N LEU A 73 -15.46 -12.16 1.34
CA LEU A 73 -15.70 -10.92 2.06
C LEU A 73 -16.08 -9.79 1.09
N PHE A 74 -15.32 -9.61 0.00
CA PHE A 74 -15.60 -8.56 -0.99
C PHE A 74 -16.95 -8.81 -1.69
N TYR A 75 -17.24 -10.08 -2.03
CA TYR A 75 -18.54 -10.43 -2.61
C TYR A 75 -19.71 -10.04 -1.70
N TRP A 76 -19.65 -10.39 -0.39
CA TRP A 76 -20.73 -10.09 0.53
C TRP A 76 -20.82 -8.61 0.90
N GLY A 77 -19.70 -7.89 0.94
CA GLY A 77 -19.70 -6.43 1.06
C GLY A 77 -20.51 -5.77 -0.06
N ASP A 78 -20.31 -6.24 -1.30
CA ASP A 78 -21.07 -5.75 -2.45
C ASP A 78 -22.56 -6.08 -2.36
N GLN A 79 -22.92 -7.28 -1.89
CA GLN A 79 -24.34 -7.64 -1.73
C GLN A 79 -25.03 -6.76 -0.67
N ILE A 80 -24.33 -6.37 0.38
CA ILE A 80 -24.86 -5.43 1.37
C ILE A 80 -25.09 -4.06 0.76
N LEU A 81 -24.07 -3.50 0.07
CA LEU A 81 -24.16 -2.16 -0.55
C LEU A 81 -25.19 -2.07 -1.68
N LYS A 82 -25.49 -3.17 -2.37
CA LYS A 82 -26.59 -3.23 -3.33
C LYS A 82 -27.96 -3.04 -2.66
N ARG A 83 -28.12 -3.50 -1.41
CA ARG A 83 -29.38 -3.37 -0.67
C ARG A 83 -29.44 -2.08 0.16
N ASP A 84 -28.31 -1.67 0.71
CA ASP A 84 -28.16 -0.46 1.51
C ASP A 84 -26.87 0.29 1.13
N PRO A 85 -26.93 1.14 0.09
CA PRO A 85 -25.77 1.90 -0.40
C PRO A 85 -25.21 2.91 0.60
N TYR A 86 -25.96 3.22 1.65
CA TYR A 86 -25.59 4.21 2.67
C TYR A 86 -25.22 3.57 4.01
N ASN A 87 -24.93 2.27 4.03
CA ASN A 87 -24.54 1.51 5.23
C ASN A 87 -23.19 1.95 5.76
N ILE A 88 -23.18 3.00 6.59
CA ILE A 88 -21.95 3.61 7.08
C ILE A 88 -21.07 2.64 7.87
N PRO A 89 -21.58 1.75 8.76
CA PRO A 89 -20.75 0.78 9.45
C PRO A 89 -20.00 -0.16 8.50
N LEU A 90 -20.64 -0.54 7.38
CA LEU A 90 -19.97 -1.34 6.36
C LEU A 90 -18.97 -0.51 5.56
N ILE A 91 -19.36 0.67 5.10
CA ILE A 91 -18.49 1.55 4.30
C ILE A 91 -17.18 1.79 5.03
N LEU A 92 -17.22 2.10 6.34
CA LEU A 92 -16.03 2.37 7.16
C LEU A 92 -15.16 1.14 7.43
N ASP A 93 -15.69 -0.06 7.34
CA ASP A 93 -14.92 -1.30 7.45
C ASP A 93 -14.44 -1.81 6.08
N TYR A 94 -15.27 -1.68 5.05
CA TYR A 94 -15.02 -2.25 3.73
C TYR A 94 -14.05 -1.43 2.88
N THR A 95 -14.22 -0.10 2.82
CA THR A 95 -13.39 0.75 1.97
C THR A 95 -11.91 0.76 2.34
N PRO A 96 -11.48 0.73 3.63
CA PRO A 96 -10.08 0.55 3.97
C PRO A 96 -9.50 -0.79 3.52
N ARG A 97 -10.31 -1.85 3.49
CA ARG A 97 -9.89 -3.18 3.01
C ARG A 97 -9.69 -3.17 1.49
N LEU A 98 -10.57 -2.49 0.75
CA LEU A 98 -10.44 -2.29 -0.70
C LEU A 98 -9.23 -1.44 -1.06
N ASN A 99 -8.96 -0.35 -0.32
CA ASN A 99 -7.78 0.49 -0.49
C ASN A 99 -6.48 -0.28 -0.23
N ARG A 100 -6.43 -1.13 0.80
CA ARG A 100 -5.29 -2.03 1.06
C ARG A 100 -5.17 -3.15 0.04
N GLY A 101 -6.29 -3.61 -0.49
CA GLY A 101 -6.36 -4.69 -1.46
C GLY A 101 -5.97 -6.06 -0.90
N LYS A 102 -5.73 -7.00 -1.81
CA LYS A 102 -5.24 -8.34 -1.52
C LYS A 102 -3.92 -8.62 -2.22
N VAL A 103 -3.16 -9.59 -1.71
CA VAL A 103 -2.02 -10.14 -2.42
C VAL A 103 -2.53 -11.20 -3.38
N SER A 104 -2.21 -11.08 -4.66
CA SER A 104 -2.54 -12.08 -5.68
C SER A 104 -1.67 -13.33 -5.54
N ASP A 105 -2.04 -14.42 -6.22
CA ASP A 105 -1.26 -15.67 -6.26
C ASP A 105 0.16 -15.47 -6.80
N LEU A 106 0.39 -14.41 -7.56
CA LEU A 106 1.71 -14.00 -8.07
C LEU A 106 2.46 -13.08 -7.10
N GLY A 107 2.02 -12.95 -5.85
CA GLY A 107 2.64 -12.09 -4.84
C GLY A 107 2.48 -10.58 -5.07
N LYS A 108 1.69 -10.16 -6.06
CA LYS A 108 1.43 -8.73 -6.32
C LYS A 108 0.23 -8.24 -5.52
N ARG A 109 0.36 -7.06 -4.92
CA ARG A 109 -0.78 -6.40 -4.26
C ARG A 109 -1.71 -5.81 -5.32
N VAL A 110 -3.01 -6.17 -5.23
CA VAL A 110 -4.08 -5.64 -6.07
C VAL A 110 -5.02 -4.83 -5.18
N THR A 111 -5.16 -3.53 -5.45
CA THR A 111 -6.08 -2.61 -4.78
C THR A 111 -7.29 -2.33 -5.65
N TYR A 112 -8.34 -1.77 -5.08
CA TYR A 112 -9.63 -1.51 -5.76
C TYR A 112 -10.08 -0.06 -5.57
N PRO A 113 -9.25 0.93 -5.94
CA PRO A 113 -9.52 2.33 -5.66
C PRO A 113 -10.74 2.87 -6.41
N GLU A 114 -11.00 2.45 -7.66
CA GLU A 114 -12.19 2.86 -8.39
C GLU A 114 -13.47 2.51 -7.62
N LYS A 115 -13.52 1.29 -7.09
CA LYS A 115 -14.65 0.82 -6.28
C LYS A 115 -14.82 1.62 -4.99
N VAL A 116 -13.73 2.00 -4.34
CA VAL A 116 -13.77 2.87 -3.16
C VAL A 116 -14.34 4.24 -3.54
N ILE A 117 -13.90 4.79 -4.67
CA ILE A 117 -14.40 6.07 -5.18
C ILE A 117 -15.90 6.02 -5.40
N ASP A 118 -16.41 5.00 -6.09
CA ASP A 118 -17.84 4.82 -6.36
C ASP A 118 -18.65 4.73 -5.05
N ILE A 119 -18.20 3.92 -4.09
CA ILE A 119 -18.85 3.77 -2.78
C ILE A 119 -18.86 5.10 -2.02
N CYS A 120 -17.72 5.76 -1.94
CA CYS A 120 -17.60 7.02 -1.20
C CYS A 120 -18.39 8.16 -1.86
N GLN A 121 -18.36 8.26 -3.19
CA GLN A 121 -19.13 9.26 -3.92
C GLN A 121 -20.63 9.02 -3.76
N LYS A 122 -21.08 7.76 -3.82
CA LYS A 122 -22.48 7.40 -3.54
C LYS A 122 -22.93 7.82 -2.15
N TYR A 123 -22.12 7.54 -1.13
CA TYR A 123 -22.41 7.99 0.23
C TYR A 123 -22.47 9.53 0.35
N ARG A 124 -21.58 10.24 -0.34
CA ARG A 124 -21.50 11.71 -0.35
C ARG A 124 -22.70 12.41 -0.99
N GLU A 125 -23.53 11.72 -1.75
CA GLU A 125 -24.85 12.25 -2.15
C GLU A 125 -25.73 12.58 -0.93
N ARG A 126 -25.48 11.93 0.20
CA ARG A 126 -26.22 12.08 1.46
C ARG A 126 -25.47 12.95 2.47
N ASP A 127 -24.16 12.76 2.60
CA ASP A 127 -23.32 13.50 3.55
C ASP A 127 -21.93 13.72 2.96
N THR A 128 -21.64 14.97 2.57
CA THR A 128 -20.34 15.39 2.02
C THR A 128 -19.30 15.69 3.10
N THR A 129 -19.69 15.73 4.38
CA THR A 129 -18.85 16.20 5.49
C THR A 129 -18.18 15.08 6.28
N HIS A 130 -18.61 13.83 6.09
CA HIS A 130 -18.13 12.70 6.84
C HIS A 130 -16.61 12.46 6.67
N ILE A 131 -15.83 12.80 7.69
CA ILE A 131 -14.36 12.83 7.65
C ILE A 131 -13.77 11.48 7.23
N LEU A 132 -14.23 10.36 7.82
CA LEU A 132 -13.66 9.04 7.53
C LEU A 132 -13.94 8.60 6.08
N VAL A 133 -15.12 8.89 5.53
CA VAL A 133 -15.44 8.59 4.14
C VAL A 133 -14.58 9.45 3.20
N ASN A 134 -14.44 10.74 3.49
CA ASN A 134 -13.61 11.64 2.70
C ASN A 134 -12.12 11.23 2.74
N ARG A 135 -11.64 10.69 3.88
CA ARG A 135 -10.28 10.15 3.98
C ARG A 135 -10.10 8.93 3.07
N GLN A 136 -11.04 7.99 3.08
CA GLN A 136 -10.97 6.82 2.20
C GLN A 136 -11.02 7.20 0.71
N LEU A 137 -11.81 8.21 0.37
CA LEU A 137 -11.86 8.76 -0.99
C LEU A 137 -10.51 9.39 -1.41
N ALA A 138 -9.91 10.19 -0.53
CA ALA A 138 -8.61 10.81 -0.80
C ALA A 138 -7.49 9.77 -0.96
N GLU A 139 -7.49 8.74 -0.11
CA GLU A 139 -6.57 7.59 -0.22
C GLU A 139 -6.77 6.82 -1.54
N ALA A 140 -8.02 6.64 -1.97
CA ALA A 140 -8.32 5.98 -3.23
C ALA A 140 -7.81 6.78 -4.44
N TYR A 141 -7.97 8.11 -4.46
CA TYR A 141 -7.37 8.96 -5.48
C TYR A 141 -5.84 8.84 -5.51
N PHE A 142 -5.21 8.83 -4.33
CA PHE A 142 -3.76 8.60 -4.23
C PHE A 142 -3.36 7.24 -4.80
N ASN A 143 -4.06 6.16 -4.46
CA ASN A 143 -3.78 4.81 -4.92
C ASN A 143 -3.95 4.64 -6.44
N MET A 144 -4.82 5.43 -7.07
CA MET A 144 -4.94 5.53 -8.52
C MET A 144 -3.82 6.34 -9.18
N GLY A 145 -2.98 7.02 -8.41
CA GLY A 145 -2.01 7.97 -8.93
C GLY A 145 -2.61 9.30 -9.38
N ASN A 146 -3.87 9.55 -9.06
CA ASN A 146 -4.55 10.82 -9.38
C ASN A 146 -4.29 11.85 -8.27
N TYR A 147 -3.06 12.39 -8.28
CA TYR A 147 -2.61 13.31 -7.23
C TYR A 147 -3.31 14.67 -7.30
N ASP A 148 -3.79 15.08 -8.47
CA ASP A 148 -4.56 16.33 -8.66
C ASP A 148 -5.91 16.28 -7.94
N LEU A 149 -6.53 15.12 -7.79
CA LEU A 149 -7.74 14.94 -6.98
C LEU A 149 -7.42 14.59 -5.52
N ALA A 150 -6.35 13.85 -5.26
CA ALA A 150 -5.95 13.48 -3.90
C ALA A 150 -5.56 14.71 -3.08
N MET A 151 -4.74 15.61 -3.64
CA MET A 151 -4.22 16.79 -2.93
C MET A 151 -5.32 17.71 -2.39
N PRO A 152 -6.27 18.21 -3.18
CA PRO A 152 -7.32 19.08 -2.66
C PRO A 152 -8.23 18.37 -1.66
N ALA A 153 -8.48 17.05 -1.83
CA ALA A 153 -9.27 16.26 -0.90
C ALA A 153 -8.56 16.15 0.47
N LEU A 154 -7.26 15.88 0.48
CA LEU A 154 -6.44 15.80 1.68
C LEU A 154 -6.30 17.16 2.37
N LYS A 155 -6.10 18.24 1.61
CA LYS A 155 -6.04 19.62 2.16
C LYS A 155 -7.36 20.04 2.78
N LYS A 156 -8.49 19.62 2.22
CA LYS A 156 -9.79 19.85 2.83
C LYS A 156 -9.94 19.10 4.16
N LEU A 157 -9.43 17.89 4.27
CA LEU A 157 -9.41 17.12 5.53
C LEU A 157 -8.55 17.83 6.59
N GLU A 158 -7.35 18.29 6.22
CA GLU A 158 -6.48 19.06 7.11
C GLU A 158 -7.15 20.34 7.59
N ALA A 159 -7.82 21.08 6.69
CA ALA A 159 -8.53 22.32 7.01
C ALA A 159 -9.69 22.15 8.01
N VAL A 160 -10.31 20.97 8.07
CA VAL A 160 -11.32 20.61 9.09
C VAL A 160 -10.72 19.97 10.34
N GLY A 161 -9.40 20.00 10.49
CA GLY A 161 -8.69 19.50 11.68
C GLY A 161 -8.34 18.01 11.66
N ASP A 162 -8.50 17.31 10.54
CA ASP A 162 -8.09 15.92 10.43
C ASP A 162 -6.57 15.81 10.23
N THR A 163 -5.84 15.80 11.32
CA THR A 163 -4.37 15.65 11.37
C THR A 163 -3.93 14.27 11.87
N CYS A 164 -4.74 13.25 11.64
CA CYS A 164 -4.35 11.89 12.01
C CYS A 164 -3.20 11.37 11.13
N PHE A 165 -2.55 10.29 11.59
CA PHE A 165 -1.46 9.64 10.86
C PHE A 165 -1.80 9.38 9.39
N GLY A 166 -2.97 8.79 9.10
CA GLY A 166 -3.37 8.45 7.73
C GLY A 166 -3.41 9.67 6.81
N THR A 167 -4.01 10.78 7.25
CA THR A 167 -4.10 12.02 6.47
C THR A 167 -2.74 12.66 6.26
N LEU A 168 -1.92 12.80 7.31
CA LEU A 168 -0.58 13.38 7.18
C LEU A 168 0.35 12.51 6.35
N TYR A 169 0.33 11.20 6.55
CA TYR A 169 1.13 10.26 5.78
C TYR A 169 0.78 10.30 4.29
N THR A 170 -0.51 10.28 3.95
CA THR A 170 -0.94 10.36 2.55
C THR A 170 -0.64 11.71 1.92
N LEU A 171 -0.74 12.83 2.68
CA LEU A 171 -0.28 14.16 2.23
C LEU A 171 1.21 14.13 1.90
N GLY A 172 2.03 13.62 2.81
CA GLY A 172 3.47 13.51 2.60
C GLY A 172 3.83 12.68 1.38
N LEU A 173 3.18 11.51 1.20
CA LEU A 173 3.36 10.68 0.02
C LEU A 173 2.89 11.39 -1.27
N THR A 174 1.78 12.14 -1.22
CA THR A 174 1.27 12.87 -2.37
C THR A 174 2.26 13.95 -2.80
N TYR A 175 2.79 14.74 -1.88
CA TYR A 175 3.84 15.72 -2.16
C TYR A 175 5.11 15.07 -2.71
N GLN A 176 5.54 13.94 -2.13
CA GLN A 176 6.68 13.18 -2.65
C GLN A 176 6.47 12.74 -4.10
N ARG A 177 5.28 12.27 -4.47
CA ARG A 177 4.93 11.88 -5.84
C ARG A 177 4.87 13.06 -6.81
N MET A 178 4.49 14.23 -6.32
CA MET A 178 4.48 15.48 -7.09
C MET A 178 5.85 16.15 -7.17
N GLY A 179 6.87 15.64 -6.46
CA GLY A 179 8.24 16.16 -6.46
C GLY A 179 8.47 17.33 -5.51
N ASP A 180 7.48 17.74 -4.71
CA ASP A 180 7.66 18.73 -3.63
C ASP A 180 8.18 18.03 -2.37
N TYR A 181 9.49 17.82 -2.36
CA TYR A 181 10.15 17.08 -1.28
C TYR A 181 10.21 17.86 0.04
N ASN A 182 10.17 19.19 0.01
CA ASN A 182 10.16 19.99 1.24
C ASN A 182 8.83 19.84 1.98
N SER A 183 7.70 19.98 1.28
CA SER A 183 6.39 19.71 1.87
C SER A 183 6.25 18.23 2.27
N ALA A 184 6.76 17.30 1.47
CA ALA A 184 6.76 15.88 1.82
C ALA A 184 7.50 15.61 3.13
N TYR A 185 8.66 16.24 3.34
CA TYR A 185 9.43 16.14 4.59
C TYR A 185 8.60 16.60 5.80
N ASP A 186 7.98 17.78 5.71
CA ASP A 186 7.16 18.32 6.81
C ASP A 186 6.03 17.34 7.20
N TYR A 187 5.25 16.89 6.22
CA TYR A 187 4.13 16.01 6.49
C TYR A 187 4.54 14.61 6.97
N LEU A 188 5.58 14.01 6.38
CA LEU A 188 6.08 12.70 6.79
C LEU A 188 6.70 12.76 8.19
N SER A 189 7.44 13.82 8.53
CA SER A 189 8.01 14.00 9.86
C SER A 189 6.92 14.12 10.93
N ARG A 190 5.87 14.91 10.67
CA ARG A 190 4.70 15.01 11.56
C ARG A 190 3.98 13.67 11.72
N ALA A 191 3.84 12.91 10.63
CA ALA A 191 3.23 11.58 10.67
C ALA A 191 4.08 10.60 11.50
N THR A 192 5.40 10.65 11.37
CA THR A 192 6.35 9.79 12.11
C THR A 192 6.22 10.00 13.61
N VAL A 193 6.17 11.26 14.07
CA VAL A 193 5.97 11.62 15.48
C VAL A 193 4.66 11.01 16.04
N LEU A 194 3.58 11.00 15.29
CA LEU A 194 2.29 10.42 15.73
C LEU A 194 2.35 8.90 15.95
N ARG A 195 3.36 8.22 15.42
CA ARG A 195 3.57 6.77 15.55
C ARG A 195 4.80 6.43 16.38
N ASN A 196 5.40 7.40 17.09
CA ASN A 196 6.63 7.20 17.88
C ASN A 196 7.73 6.48 17.09
N ASP A 197 7.90 6.85 15.82
CA ASP A 197 8.88 6.25 14.89
C ASP A 197 8.72 4.74 14.67
N GLU A 198 7.52 4.18 14.88
CA GLU A 198 7.29 2.72 14.75
C GLU A 198 6.82 2.30 13.35
N HIS A 199 6.40 3.25 12.50
CA HIS A 199 5.85 2.92 11.18
C HIS A 199 6.96 2.83 10.12
N GLY A 200 7.53 1.64 9.90
CA GLY A 200 8.67 1.42 9.03
C GLY A 200 8.53 1.99 7.61
N TRP A 201 7.35 1.90 6.98
CA TRP A 201 7.13 2.50 5.65
C TRP A 201 7.13 4.04 5.68
N CYS A 202 6.70 4.67 6.77
CA CYS A 202 6.80 6.11 6.93
C CYS A 202 8.26 6.54 7.03
N LEU A 203 9.03 5.88 7.87
CA LEU A 203 10.47 6.08 8.00
C LEU A 203 11.20 5.88 6.67
N PHE A 204 10.88 4.83 5.93
CA PHE A 204 11.50 4.57 4.63
C PHE A 204 11.24 5.71 3.63
N ASN A 205 9.99 6.16 3.50
CA ASN A 205 9.66 7.28 2.62
C ASN A 205 10.29 8.61 3.10
N LEU A 206 10.36 8.83 4.42
CA LEU A 206 11.03 10.00 4.97
C LEU A 206 12.54 9.98 4.66
N GLY A 207 13.20 8.83 4.78
CA GLY A 207 14.60 8.67 4.39
C GLY A 207 14.84 8.96 2.89
N ILE A 208 13.94 8.47 2.01
CA ILE A 208 14.00 8.81 0.58
C ILE A 208 13.87 10.32 0.36
N VAL A 209 12.94 10.97 1.06
CA VAL A 209 12.73 12.41 0.95
C VAL A 209 13.96 13.18 1.45
N CYS A 210 14.56 12.77 2.57
CA CYS A 210 15.80 13.34 3.09
C CYS A 210 16.94 13.25 2.05
N ASN A 211 17.09 12.13 1.36
CA ASN A 211 18.05 12.00 0.26
C ASN A 211 17.78 13.04 -0.86
N LYS A 212 16.51 13.26 -1.21
CA LYS A 212 16.13 14.20 -2.28
C LYS A 212 16.40 15.67 -1.93
N ILE A 213 16.34 16.03 -0.64
CA ILE A 213 16.61 17.41 -0.17
C ILE A 213 18.04 17.59 0.35
N GLY A 214 18.88 16.54 0.29
CA GLY A 214 20.30 16.61 0.66
C GLY A 214 20.59 16.40 2.15
N PHE A 215 19.66 15.88 2.94
CA PHE A 215 19.82 15.60 4.37
C PHE A 215 20.34 14.17 4.60
N GLY A 216 21.59 13.93 4.19
CA GLY A 216 22.18 12.59 4.19
C GLY A 216 22.29 11.92 5.56
N ALA A 217 22.55 12.67 6.62
CA ALA A 217 22.65 12.11 7.97
C ALA A 217 21.28 11.65 8.49
N GLU A 218 20.26 12.46 8.31
CA GLU A 218 18.87 12.14 8.66
C GLU A 218 18.35 10.98 7.81
N ALA A 219 18.71 10.96 6.51
CA ALA A 219 18.34 9.88 5.62
C ALA A 219 18.86 8.53 6.13
N LEU A 220 20.14 8.44 6.53
CA LEU A 220 20.72 7.24 7.11
C LEU A 220 19.93 6.78 8.34
N SER A 221 19.73 7.70 9.29
CA SER A 221 19.01 7.39 10.53
C SER A 221 17.63 6.80 10.25
N TYR A 222 16.83 7.46 9.40
CA TYR A 222 15.48 6.97 9.08
C TYR A 222 15.47 5.66 8.28
N LEU A 223 16.43 5.46 7.37
CA LEU A 223 16.52 4.23 6.57
C LEU A 223 16.96 3.03 7.40
N GLU A 224 17.90 3.21 8.35
CA GLU A 224 18.31 2.16 9.29
C GLU A 224 17.14 1.77 10.20
N MET A 225 16.45 2.75 10.79
CA MET A 225 15.25 2.50 11.59
C MET A 225 14.16 1.78 10.77
N ALA A 226 13.96 2.14 9.49
CA ALA A 226 13.02 1.47 8.62
C ALA A 226 13.41 0.01 8.36
N LYS A 227 14.70 -0.26 8.13
CA LYS A 227 15.25 -1.60 7.90
C LYS A 227 15.00 -2.53 9.08
N GLU A 228 15.14 -2.03 10.31
CA GLU A 228 14.87 -2.79 11.54
C GLU A 228 13.38 -3.13 11.71
N ARG A 229 12.48 -2.25 11.29
CA ARG A 229 11.02 -2.38 11.50
C ARG A 229 10.28 -3.10 10.38
N LEU A 230 10.87 -3.15 9.20
CA LEU A 230 10.28 -3.83 8.05
C LEU A 230 10.89 -5.22 7.88
N MET A 231 10.07 -6.19 7.46
CA MET A 231 10.54 -7.43 6.85
C MET A 231 10.39 -7.30 5.33
N PRO A 232 11.32 -6.60 4.64
CA PRO A 232 11.14 -6.26 3.24
C PRO A 232 11.32 -7.47 2.33
N ASP A 233 10.54 -7.52 1.25
CA ASP A 233 10.81 -8.41 0.15
C ASP A 233 12.14 -8.04 -0.57
N ARG A 234 12.65 -8.94 -1.42
CA ARG A 234 13.92 -8.75 -2.13
C ARG A 234 14.02 -7.40 -2.84
N ARG A 235 12.93 -6.96 -3.51
CA ARG A 235 12.92 -5.71 -4.28
C ARG A 235 12.90 -4.47 -3.37
N THR A 236 12.14 -4.54 -2.28
CA THR A 236 12.12 -3.48 -1.27
C THR A 236 13.47 -3.38 -0.58
N LEU A 237 14.09 -4.50 -0.23
CA LEU A 237 15.43 -4.55 0.36
C LEU A 237 16.48 -3.95 -0.59
N PHE A 238 16.44 -4.28 -1.88
CA PHE A 238 17.28 -3.65 -2.91
C PHE A 238 17.14 -2.12 -2.90
N ARG A 239 15.91 -1.61 -2.87
CA ARG A 239 15.67 -0.16 -2.83
C ARG A 239 16.21 0.48 -1.54
N MET A 240 16.07 -0.19 -0.40
CA MET A 240 16.59 0.31 0.88
C MET A 240 18.12 0.44 0.83
N HIS A 241 18.82 -0.58 0.35
CA HIS A 241 20.29 -0.53 0.20
C HIS A 241 20.70 0.56 -0.80
N LYS A 242 19.94 0.76 -1.89
CA LYS A 242 20.23 1.82 -2.86
C LYS A 242 20.09 3.22 -2.24
N GLU A 243 19.07 3.45 -1.45
CA GLU A 243 18.87 4.72 -0.71
C GLU A 243 19.93 4.93 0.38
N LEU A 244 20.36 3.88 1.09
CA LEU A 244 21.49 3.94 2.03
C LEU A 244 22.79 4.30 1.32
N ALA A 245 23.08 3.67 0.17
CA ALA A 245 24.25 4.00 -0.64
C ALA A 245 24.26 5.47 -1.08
N GLU A 246 23.10 6.02 -1.43
CA GLU A 246 22.96 7.44 -1.79
C GLU A 246 23.21 8.36 -0.59
N ALA A 247 22.69 8.00 0.59
CA ALA A 247 22.93 8.75 1.82
C ALA A 247 24.41 8.76 2.21
N PHE A 248 25.12 7.61 2.10
CA PHE A 248 26.57 7.52 2.33
C PHE A 248 27.36 8.31 1.27
N ARG A 249 26.90 8.35 0.01
CA ARG A 249 27.48 9.19 -1.04
C ARG A 249 27.47 10.67 -0.66
N MET A 250 26.33 11.16 -0.14
CA MET A 250 26.21 12.56 0.28
C MET A 250 27.10 12.90 1.49
N LYS A 251 27.34 11.93 2.38
CA LYS A 251 28.28 12.09 3.49
C LYS A 251 29.74 11.95 3.09
N GLY A 252 30.03 11.47 1.87
CA GLY A 252 31.39 11.19 1.41
C GLY A 252 31.99 9.90 1.99
N GLU A 253 31.20 9.06 2.64
CA GLU A 253 31.60 7.79 3.28
C GLU A 253 31.60 6.65 2.23
N ASN A 254 32.62 6.62 1.37
CA ASN A 254 32.62 5.76 0.21
C ASN A 254 32.87 4.27 0.53
N ASP A 255 33.46 3.91 1.65
CA ASP A 255 33.62 2.53 2.10
C ASP A 255 32.23 1.93 2.44
N PHE A 256 31.44 2.58 3.25
CA PHE A 256 30.06 2.16 3.58
C PHE A 256 29.15 2.19 2.34
N ARG A 257 29.31 3.22 1.48
CA ARG A 257 28.61 3.27 0.18
C ARG A 257 28.86 2.01 -0.64
N LEU A 258 30.14 1.58 -0.70
CA LEU A 258 30.53 0.40 -1.46
C LEU A 258 29.90 -0.88 -0.88
N GLU A 259 29.83 -1.03 0.44
CA GLU A 259 29.15 -2.16 1.10
C GLU A 259 27.68 -2.22 0.71
N GLU A 260 26.97 -1.09 0.79
CA GLU A 260 25.57 -1.02 0.39
C GLU A 260 25.35 -1.32 -1.11
N LEU A 261 26.25 -0.87 -1.99
CA LEU A 261 26.18 -1.20 -3.42
C LEU A 261 26.48 -2.69 -3.69
N GLN A 262 27.30 -3.34 -2.90
CA GLN A 262 27.53 -4.79 -2.97
C GLN A 262 26.27 -5.57 -2.56
N GLU A 263 25.55 -5.11 -1.53
CA GLU A 263 24.25 -5.67 -1.17
C GLU A 263 23.23 -5.46 -2.30
N CYS A 264 23.19 -4.26 -2.90
CA CYS A 264 22.37 -4.03 -4.08
C CYS A 264 22.70 -5.02 -5.21
N MET A 265 23.99 -5.26 -5.47
CA MET A 265 24.43 -6.17 -6.53
C MET A 265 23.97 -7.62 -6.29
N ARG A 266 23.93 -8.09 -5.03
CA ARG A 266 23.41 -9.43 -4.68
C ARG A 266 21.90 -9.55 -4.90
N LEU A 267 21.18 -8.43 -4.80
CA LEU A 267 19.73 -8.37 -4.91
C LEU A 267 19.27 -7.91 -6.30
N ALA A 268 20.18 -7.46 -7.16
CA ALA A 268 19.88 -6.83 -8.43
C ALA A 268 19.17 -7.76 -9.43
N ASP A 269 18.29 -7.16 -10.21
CA ASP A 269 17.81 -7.74 -11.46
C ASP A 269 18.79 -7.37 -12.60
N GLU A 270 18.78 -8.11 -13.71
CA GLU A 270 19.70 -7.95 -14.82
C GLU A 270 19.78 -6.50 -15.36
N LYS A 271 18.65 -5.79 -15.34
CA LYS A 271 18.56 -4.40 -15.79
C LYS A 271 19.33 -3.41 -14.90
N ASP A 272 19.50 -3.74 -13.60
CA ASP A 272 20.12 -2.84 -12.60
C ASP A 272 21.65 -3.02 -12.54
N VAL A 273 22.17 -4.16 -13.04
CA VAL A 273 23.59 -4.54 -12.91
C VAL A 273 24.53 -3.51 -13.52
N ASN A 274 24.21 -2.94 -14.68
CA ASN A 274 25.11 -1.99 -15.36
C ASN A 274 25.28 -0.69 -14.55
N GLU A 275 24.21 -0.12 -14.03
CA GLU A 275 24.25 1.09 -13.21
C GLU A 275 25.08 0.84 -11.95
N LEU A 276 24.83 -0.27 -11.26
CA LEU A 276 25.58 -0.66 -10.06
C LEU A 276 27.06 -0.89 -10.33
N THR A 277 27.38 -1.53 -11.46
CA THR A 277 28.79 -1.75 -11.87
C THR A 277 29.53 -0.42 -12.03
N TYR A 278 28.89 0.57 -12.66
CA TYR A 278 29.46 1.91 -12.79
C TYR A 278 29.62 2.61 -11.43
N GLU A 279 28.59 2.58 -10.58
CA GLU A 279 28.61 3.22 -9.26
C GLU A 279 29.67 2.61 -8.33
N MET A 280 29.84 1.29 -8.35
CA MET A 280 30.91 0.60 -7.63
C MET A 280 32.29 1.00 -8.17
N GLY A 281 32.43 1.10 -9.50
CA GLY A 281 33.65 1.61 -10.14
C GLY A 281 34.03 3.00 -9.65
N GLN A 282 33.05 3.91 -9.51
CA GLN A 282 33.25 5.24 -8.94
C GLN A 282 33.73 5.18 -7.48
N CYS A 283 33.14 4.30 -6.65
CA CYS A 283 33.59 4.13 -5.26
C CYS A 283 35.04 3.69 -5.21
N TYR A 284 35.43 2.66 -5.96
CA TYR A 284 36.82 2.19 -6.02
C TYR A 284 37.78 3.26 -6.53
N PHE A 285 37.35 4.08 -7.50
CA PHE A 285 38.17 5.19 -8.01
C PHE A 285 38.44 6.23 -6.92
N ILE A 286 37.41 6.64 -6.15
CA ILE A 286 37.52 7.58 -5.03
C ILE A 286 38.38 7.00 -3.90
N LEU A 287 38.22 5.71 -3.61
CA LEU A 287 39.01 4.97 -2.62
C LEU A 287 40.43 4.64 -3.07
N LYS A 288 40.84 5.12 -4.26
CA LYS A 288 42.17 4.92 -4.88
C LYS A 288 42.52 3.43 -5.14
N GLN A 289 41.53 2.55 -5.20
CA GLN A 289 41.69 1.14 -5.59
C GLN A 289 41.65 1.01 -7.13
N ARG A 290 42.72 1.42 -7.78
CA ARG A 290 42.84 1.69 -9.21
C ARG A 290 42.48 0.46 -10.06
N ASP A 291 43.03 -0.69 -9.73
CA ASP A 291 42.86 -1.93 -10.52
C ASP A 291 41.36 -2.35 -10.56
N LYS A 292 40.68 -2.30 -9.43
CA LYS A 292 39.24 -2.64 -9.33
C LYS A 292 38.35 -1.60 -10.02
N ALA A 293 38.69 -0.32 -9.91
CA ALA A 293 37.97 0.73 -10.62
C ALA A 293 38.08 0.55 -12.14
N GLU A 294 39.29 0.27 -12.64
CA GLU A 294 39.55 0.03 -14.05
C GLU A 294 38.76 -1.18 -14.58
N GLU A 295 38.80 -2.29 -13.85
CA GLU A 295 38.05 -3.51 -14.20
C GLU A 295 36.55 -3.22 -14.34
N LEU A 296 35.95 -2.55 -13.36
CA LEU A 296 34.52 -2.27 -13.36
C LEU A 296 34.13 -1.25 -14.44
N PHE A 297 34.94 -0.20 -14.68
CA PHE A 297 34.62 0.74 -15.74
C PHE A 297 34.71 0.09 -17.13
N ARG A 298 35.73 -0.75 -17.38
CA ARG A 298 35.83 -1.53 -18.64
C ARG A 298 34.61 -2.45 -18.80
N LYS A 299 34.28 -3.22 -17.76
CA LYS A 299 33.10 -4.09 -17.75
C LYS A 299 31.81 -3.32 -18.05
N PHE A 300 31.62 -2.16 -17.43
CA PHE A 300 30.47 -1.30 -17.69
C PHE A 300 30.42 -0.82 -19.14
N LEU A 301 31.55 -0.37 -19.69
CA LEU A 301 31.63 0.12 -21.07
C LEU A 301 31.30 -0.99 -22.08
N ASP A 302 31.81 -2.20 -21.88
CA ASP A 302 31.55 -3.36 -22.73
C ASP A 302 30.08 -3.79 -22.69
N THR A 303 29.49 -3.91 -21.47
CA THR A 303 28.12 -4.39 -21.30
C THR A 303 27.05 -3.35 -21.64
N SER A 304 27.41 -2.07 -21.72
CA SER A 304 26.50 -0.98 -22.06
C SER A 304 26.58 -0.57 -23.55
N GLU A 305 27.42 -1.18 -24.36
CA GLU A 305 27.68 -0.75 -25.75
C GLU A 305 26.47 -0.92 -26.70
N ASN A 306 25.63 -1.96 -26.46
CA ASN A 306 24.52 -2.32 -27.33
C ASN A 306 23.14 -2.00 -26.73
N LYS A 307 23.06 -1.25 -25.64
CA LYS A 307 21.77 -0.90 -25.02
C LYS A 307 21.25 0.43 -25.57
N GLU A 308 19.94 0.51 -25.81
CA GLU A 308 19.27 1.77 -26.16
C GLU A 308 19.76 2.90 -25.26
N TYR A 309 20.39 3.89 -25.87
CA TYR A 309 21.02 5.01 -25.20
C TYR A 309 19.95 5.95 -24.63
N ASN A 310 19.74 5.90 -23.33
CA ASN A 310 19.18 7.06 -22.66
C ASN A 310 20.32 8.03 -22.26
N ASP A 311 20.01 9.30 -22.10
CA ASP A 311 21.01 10.34 -21.79
C ASP A 311 21.81 10.02 -20.52
N LYS A 312 21.22 9.29 -19.56
CA LYS A 312 21.86 8.85 -18.32
C LYS A 312 23.03 7.89 -18.61
N ILE A 313 22.81 6.84 -19.39
CA ILE A 313 23.83 5.84 -19.74
C ILE A 313 24.94 6.52 -20.54
N LYS A 314 24.62 7.42 -21.47
CA LYS A 314 25.57 8.19 -22.21
C LYS A 314 26.52 9.00 -21.32
N SER A 315 25.96 9.77 -20.39
CA SER A 315 26.73 10.55 -19.42
C SER A 315 27.64 9.66 -18.54
N MET A 316 27.12 8.51 -18.10
CA MET A 316 27.89 7.54 -17.30
C MET A 316 29.05 6.96 -18.11
N ARG A 317 28.89 6.66 -19.41
CA ARG A 317 29.94 6.19 -20.30
C ARG A 317 31.01 7.23 -20.51
N GLU A 318 30.66 8.49 -20.78
CA GLU A 318 31.58 9.61 -20.92
C GLU A 318 32.45 9.78 -19.67
N SER A 319 31.77 9.74 -18.47
CA SER A 319 32.46 9.82 -17.18
C SER A 319 33.42 8.64 -16.95
N ALA A 320 33.00 7.40 -17.22
CA ALA A 320 33.85 6.22 -17.07
C ALA A 320 35.09 6.30 -17.97
N GLN A 321 34.91 6.72 -19.23
CA GLN A 321 36.06 6.92 -20.16
C GLN A 321 37.02 8.01 -19.66
N GLN A 322 36.51 9.10 -19.12
CA GLN A 322 37.33 10.16 -18.56
C GLN A 322 38.13 9.67 -17.34
N GLN A 323 37.52 8.94 -16.45
CA GLN A 323 38.18 8.39 -15.26
C GLN A 323 39.24 7.36 -15.62
N LEU A 324 38.99 6.50 -16.63
CA LEU A 324 40.00 5.59 -17.15
C LEU A 324 41.23 6.34 -17.70
N ARG A 325 41.05 7.44 -18.46
CA ARG A 325 42.17 8.28 -18.93
C ARG A 325 42.93 8.88 -17.75
N MET A 326 42.26 9.36 -16.71
CA MET A 326 42.92 9.92 -15.51
C MET A 326 43.75 8.88 -14.75
N MET A 327 43.39 7.60 -14.83
CA MET A 327 44.15 6.50 -14.22
C MET A 327 45.37 6.08 -15.05
N MET A 328 45.47 6.47 -16.29
CA MET A 328 46.63 6.15 -17.16
C MET A 328 47.82 7.10 -16.97
N TRP A 329 47.56 8.21 -16.26
CA TRP A 329 48.58 9.20 -15.90
C TRP A 329 48.93 9.14 -14.41
#